data_f3937b6f30a6e96499f4a19ea500f7c9
#
_entry.id   f3937b6f30a6e96499f4a19ea500f7c9
#
_cell.length_a   1.000
_cell.length_b   1.000
_cell.length_c   1.000
_cell.angle_alpha   90.00
_cell.angle_beta   90.00
_cell.angle_gamma   90.00
#
_symmetry.space_group_name_H-M   'P 1'
#
loop_
_entity.id
_entity.type
_entity.pdbx_description
1 polymer ?
#
loop_
_entity_poly.entity_id
_entity_poly.type
_entity_poly.pdbx_seq_one_letter_code
_entity_poly.pdbx_strand_id
1 'polypeptide(L)'
;MKIGLRLSLVFAASLCLLGGVIPIKANENTKIRVDKVENLSSDFIMGTDISTVIAQEQSGVEYKDENGNVKDIFDILKENGVNYIRVRVWNNPYDNNGHGYGAGNSDIEKAIEIGKRATAHGMRLLVDFHYSDFWADPGRQVPPKDWTNMNVSEKSEALYQYTKTSLQKIKAAGVDVGMVQVGNETTSSGIAGEAGEERYQLFAAGAKAVREVDATILIAFHFTNPDKTETILNYAKGLSDHQDRKSTRLNS
;
A
#
# COMPACT_ATOMS: atom_id res chain seq x y z
N MET A 1 70.74 -46.68 -2.23
CA MET A 1 70.81 -45.25 -2.55
C MET A 1 69.55 -44.57 -1.97
N LYS A 2 69.66 -43.93 -0.77
CA LYS A 2 68.55 -43.36 -0.03
C LYS A 2 68.62 -41.82 -0.25
N ILE A 3 67.65 -41.26 -0.95
CA ILE A 3 67.54 -39.82 -1.12
C ILE A 3 66.60 -39.31 -0.03
N GLY A 4 67.16 -38.58 0.93
CA GLY A 4 66.40 -37.95 1.99
C GLY A 4 65.83 -36.60 1.55
N LEU A 5 64.53 -36.49 1.59
CA LEU A 5 63.81 -35.20 1.37
C LEU A 5 63.77 -34.43 2.66
N ARG A 6 64.47 -33.27 2.71
CA ARG A 6 64.42 -32.32 3.84
C ARG A 6 63.21 -31.41 3.63
N LEU A 7 62.25 -31.54 4.54
CA LEU A 7 61.10 -30.65 4.63
C LEU A 7 61.51 -29.43 5.45
N SER A 8 61.63 -28.28 4.81
CA SER A 8 61.85 -27.01 5.48
C SER A 8 60.51 -26.43 5.92
N LEU A 9 60.27 -26.41 7.25
CA LEU A 9 59.16 -25.71 7.86
C LEU A 9 59.47 -24.21 7.84
N VAL A 10 58.72 -23.45 7.06
CA VAL A 10 58.70 -21.98 7.17
C VAL A 10 57.63 -21.59 8.20
N PHE A 11 58.04 -21.15 9.37
CA PHE A 11 57.19 -20.53 10.35
C PHE A 11 56.87 -19.11 9.89
N ALA A 12 55.66 -18.88 9.37
CA ALA A 12 55.10 -17.55 9.18
C ALA A 12 54.51 -17.08 10.51
N ALA A 13 55.23 -16.17 11.19
CA ALA A 13 54.71 -15.50 12.38
C ALA A 13 53.61 -14.51 11.91
N SER A 14 52.35 -14.88 12.09
CA SER A 14 51.23 -13.96 11.99
C SER A 14 51.23 -13.00 13.16
N LEU A 15 51.62 -11.77 12.90
CA LEU A 15 51.51 -10.66 13.87
C LEU A 15 50.04 -10.29 13.97
N CYS A 16 49.32 -10.84 14.93
CA CYS A 16 47.99 -10.37 15.28
C CYS A 16 48.09 -8.97 15.88
N LEU A 17 47.85 -7.96 15.08
CA LEU A 17 47.52 -6.63 15.55
C LEU A 17 46.21 -6.73 16.33
N LEU A 18 46.32 -6.78 17.66
CA LEU A 18 45.22 -6.52 18.57
C LEU A 18 44.83 -5.04 18.44
N GLY A 19 44.11 -4.71 17.34
CA GLY A 19 43.34 -3.50 17.26
C GLY A 19 42.21 -3.62 18.29
N GLY A 20 42.40 -2.97 19.45
CA GLY A 20 41.33 -2.87 20.42
C GLY A 20 40.10 -2.31 19.76
N VAL A 21 39.05 -3.12 19.64
CA VAL A 21 37.71 -2.63 19.32
C VAL A 21 37.32 -1.72 20.50
N ILE A 22 37.49 -0.42 20.33
CA ILE A 22 36.92 0.56 21.25
C ILE A 22 35.39 0.39 21.07
N PRO A 23 34.69 -0.10 22.10
CA PRO A 23 33.23 -0.14 21.99
C PRO A 23 32.78 1.31 21.87
N ILE A 24 32.26 1.68 20.69
CA ILE A 24 31.51 2.93 20.53
C ILE A 24 30.30 2.75 21.44
N LYS A 25 30.37 3.29 22.67
CA LYS A 25 29.16 3.43 23.47
C LYS A 25 28.22 4.30 22.66
N ALA A 26 27.15 3.70 22.16
CA ALA A 26 26.03 4.47 21.68
C ALA A 26 25.68 5.46 22.80
N ASN A 27 25.71 6.73 22.48
CA ASN A 27 25.37 7.77 23.45
C ASN A 27 23.87 7.57 23.76
N GLU A 28 23.58 7.04 24.96
CA GLU A 28 22.21 6.73 25.41
C GLU A 28 21.29 7.98 25.42
N ASN A 29 21.85 9.16 25.13
CA ASN A 29 21.13 10.44 25.12
C ASN A 29 20.76 10.97 23.72
N THR A 30 21.05 10.25 22.64
CA THR A 30 20.51 10.62 21.31
C THR A 30 19.15 9.99 21.10
N LYS A 31 18.18 10.31 21.95
CA LYS A 31 16.78 10.09 21.60
C LYS A 31 16.47 11.00 20.43
N ILE A 32 16.11 10.40 19.28
CA ILE A 32 15.52 11.17 18.19
C ILE A 32 14.26 11.80 18.76
N ARG A 33 14.29 13.14 18.89
CA ARG A 33 13.13 13.88 19.35
C ARG A 33 12.47 14.50 18.14
N VAL A 34 11.21 14.15 17.92
CA VAL A 34 10.35 14.81 16.95
C VAL A 34 9.38 15.68 17.75
N ASP A 35 9.43 16.99 17.53
CA ASP A 35 8.51 17.91 18.19
C ASP A 35 7.12 17.75 17.59
N LYS A 36 6.11 17.86 18.45
CA LYS A 36 4.71 17.82 18.03
C LYS A 36 4.43 18.96 17.06
N VAL A 37 3.75 18.64 15.95
CA VAL A 37 3.23 19.68 15.06
C VAL A 37 2.06 20.38 15.76
N GLU A 38 2.24 21.66 16.06
CA GLU A 38 1.19 22.47 16.70
C GLU A 38 0.09 22.84 15.70
N ASN A 39 -1.14 22.96 16.20
CA ASN A 39 -2.32 23.37 15.43
C ASN A 39 -2.67 22.43 14.25
N LEU A 40 -2.31 21.14 14.33
CA LEU A 40 -2.76 20.16 13.36
C LEU A 40 -4.29 20.04 13.42
N SER A 41 -4.95 20.13 12.26
CA SER A 41 -6.40 19.97 12.19
C SER A 41 -6.83 18.62 12.76
N SER A 42 -7.97 18.56 13.43
CA SER A 42 -8.59 17.29 13.85
C SER A 42 -8.90 16.36 12.66
N ASP A 43 -9.08 16.95 11.47
CA ASP A 43 -9.38 16.23 10.25
C ASP A 43 -8.13 15.80 9.47
N PHE A 44 -6.93 16.09 10.02
CA PHE A 44 -5.68 15.64 9.41
C PHE A 44 -5.61 14.12 9.38
N ILE A 45 -5.40 13.55 8.18
CA ILE A 45 -5.34 12.11 8.00
C ILE A 45 -3.98 11.59 8.45
N MET A 46 -3.99 10.81 9.54
CA MET A 46 -2.84 10.04 10.01
C MET A 46 -3.13 8.58 9.75
N GLY A 47 -2.52 8.04 8.70
CA GLY A 47 -2.80 6.69 8.24
C GLY A 47 -1.59 5.79 8.16
N THR A 48 -1.85 4.48 8.19
CA THR A 48 -0.84 3.44 7.96
C THR A 48 -1.42 2.32 7.10
N ASP A 49 -0.55 1.68 6.29
CA ASP A 49 -0.91 0.48 5.54
C ASP A 49 -0.60 -0.76 6.38
N ILE A 50 -1.63 -1.57 6.63
CA ILE A 50 -1.50 -2.84 7.34
C ILE A 50 -2.12 -4.00 6.55
N SER A 51 -2.06 -3.93 5.22
CA SER A 51 -2.68 -4.89 4.30
C SER A 51 -2.34 -6.36 4.56
N THR A 52 -1.21 -6.63 5.22
CA THR A 52 -0.74 -7.99 5.54
C THR A 52 -1.03 -8.45 6.97
N VAL A 53 -1.71 -7.64 7.77
CA VAL A 53 -1.91 -7.88 9.20
C VAL A 53 -2.48 -9.27 9.50
N ILE A 54 -3.50 -9.69 8.76
CA ILE A 54 -4.13 -11.02 8.95
C ILE A 54 -3.11 -12.14 8.72
N ALA A 55 -2.32 -12.06 7.64
CA ALA A 55 -1.30 -13.08 7.34
C ALA A 55 -0.18 -13.09 8.39
N GLN A 56 0.19 -11.93 8.92
CA GLN A 56 1.19 -11.82 9.99
C GLN A 56 0.67 -12.46 11.28
N GLU A 57 -0.55 -12.15 11.71
CA GLU A 57 -1.18 -12.75 12.89
C GLU A 57 -1.33 -14.27 12.73
N GLN A 58 -1.77 -14.74 11.56
CA GLN A 58 -1.85 -16.17 11.25
C GLN A 58 -0.50 -16.90 11.29
N SER A 59 0.60 -16.16 11.03
CA SER A 59 1.96 -16.71 11.17
C SER A 59 2.53 -16.65 12.60
N GLY A 60 1.73 -16.18 13.57
CA GLY A 60 2.11 -16.09 14.98
C GLY A 60 2.85 -14.80 15.34
N VAL A 61 2.78 -13.76 14.51
CA VAL A 61 3.33 -12.43 14.88
C VAL A 61 2.47 -11.83 16.00
N GLU A 62 3.13 -11.43 17.07
CA GLU A 62 2.54 -10.67 18.17
C GLU A 62 3.02 -9.21 18.11
N TYR A 63 2.06 -8.28 18.16
CA TYR A 63 2.38 -6.87 18.28
C TYR A 63 2.53 -6.48 19.75
N LYS A 64 3.40 -5.50 20.04
CA LYS A 64 3.67 -5.06 21.40
C LYS A 64 3.59 -3.56 21.51
N ASP A 65 3.08 -3.10 22.64
CA ASP A 65 3.12 -1.68 23.00
C ASP A 65 4.55 -1.21 23.35
N GLU A 66 4.72 0.07 23.66
CA GLU A 66 6.02 0.65 24.03
C GLU A 66 6.64 0.05 25.29
N ASN A 67 5.84 -0.61 26.13
CA ASN A 67 6.27 -1.28 27.34
C ASN A 67 6.62 -2.76 27.13
N GLY A 68 6.46 -3.26 25.89
CA GLY A 68 6.71 -4.65 25.51
C GLY A 68 5.57 -5.61 25.80
N ASN A 69 4.39 -5.15 26.19
CA ASN A 69 3.21 -5.98 26.41
C ASN A 69 2.56 -6.32 25.06
N VAL A 70 2.14 -7.57 24.90
CA VAL A 70 1.37 -8.00 23.73
C VAL A 70 0.02 -7.27 23.72
N LYS A 71 -0.32 -6.69 22.55
CA LYS A 71 -1.52 -5.88 22.40
C LYS A 71 -2.02 -5.95 20.96
N ASP A 72 -3.34 -5.81 20.75
CA ASP A 72 -3.91 -5.70 19.40
C ASP A 72 -3.30 -4.50 18.65
N ILE A 73 -2.90 -4.72 17.41
CA ILE A 73 -2.28 -3.68 16.58
C ILE A 73 -3.22 -2.48 16.37
N PHE A 74 -4.54 -2.69 16.28
CA PHE A 74 -5.50 -1.60 16.10
C PHE A 74 -5.59 -0.72 17.34
N ASP A 75 -5.49 -1.30 18.54
CA ASP A 75 -5.38 -0.53 19.79
C ASP A 75 -4.10 0.31 19.80
N ILE A 76 -2.95 -0.31 19.47
CA ILE A 76 -1.66 0.38 19.42
C ILE A 76 -1.72 1.55 18.45
N LEU A 77 -2.24 1.34 17.25
CA LEU A 77 -2.35 2.37 16.23
C LEU A 77 -3.27 3.51 16.67
N LYS A 78 -4.43 3.18 17.23
CA LYS A 78 -5.38 4.16 17.74
C LYS A 78 -4.80 5.03 18.85
N GLU A 79 -4.12 4.43 19.81
CA GLU A 79 -3.44 5.13 20.93
C GLU A 79 -2.34 6.07 20.44
N ASN A 80 -1.72 5.75 19.30
CA ASN A 80 -0.71 6.59 18.65
C ASN A 80 -1.31 7.60 17.64
N GLY A 81 -2.63 7.81 17.68
CA GLY A 81 -3.30 8.87 16.91
C GLY A 81 -3.63 8.51 15.47
N VAL A 82 -3.46 7.25 15.06
CA VAL A 82 -3.87 6.80 13.73
C VAL A 82 -5.39 6.85 13.61
N ASN A 83 -5.89 7.46 12.54
CA ASN A 83 -7.31 7.62 12.24
C ASN A 83 -7.72 7.03 10.89
N TYR A 84 -6.76 6.56 10.09
CA TYR A 84 -7.00 5.86 8.82
C TYR A 84 -6.15 4.60 8.71
N ILE A 85 -6.77 3.53 8.24
CA ILE A 85 -6.10 2.28 7.85
C ILE A 85 -6.19 2.16 6.33
N ARG A 86 -5.04 2.05 5.66
CA ARG A 86 -4.97 1.75 4.23
C ARG A 86 -4.88 0.25 4.02
N VAL A 87 -5.67 -0.26 3.09
CA VAL A 87 -5.62 -1.65 2.65
C VAL A 87 -5.62 -1.71 1.14
N ARG A 88 -4.59 -2.33 0.56
CA ARG A 88 -4.57 -2.65 -0.86
C ARG A 88 -5.56 -3.76 -1.17
N VAL A 89 -6.11 -3.72 -2.38
CA VAL A 89 -7.05 -4.72 -2.88
C VAL A 89 -6.64 -5.17 -4.27
N TRP A 90 -6.43 -6.46 -4.41
CA TRP A 90 -6.21 -7.16 -5.67
C TRP A 90 -7.51 -7.84 -6.13
N ASN A 91 -7.72 -7.92 -7.44
CA ASN A 91 -8.97 -8.45 -7.97
C ASN A 91 -9.16 -9.94 -7.67
N ASN A 92 -8.16 -10.76 -8.00
CA ASN A 92 -8.18 -12.19 -7.75
C ASN A 92 -6.75 -12.72 -7.53
N PRO A 93 -6.19 -12.59 -6.31
CA PRO A 93 -4.80 -12.92 -6.01
C PRO A 93 -4.56 -14.43 -5.84
N TYR A 94 -5.21 -15.26 -6.65
CA TYR A 94 -5.12 -16.72 -6.56
C TYR A 94 -4.89 -17.33 -7.95
N ASP A 95 -4.17 -18.47 -7.99
CA ASP A 95 -4.04 -19.28 -9.18
C ASP A 95 -5.33 -20.09 -9.46
N ASN A 96 -5.32 -20.87 -10.54
CA ASN A 96 -6.49 -21.67 -10.94
C ASN A 96 -6.80 -22.82 -9.95
N ASN A 97 -5.88 -23.16 -9.05
CA ASN A 97 -6.05 -24.16 -8.01
C ASN A 97 -6.44 -23.55 -6.67
N GLY A 98 -6.61 -22.20 -6.61
CA GLY A 98 -6.93 -21.47 -5.40
C GLY A 98 -5.73 -21.17 -4.50
N HIS A 99 -4.49 -21.42 -4.96
CA HIS A 99 -3.32 -21.03 -4.18
C HIS A 99 -3.07 -19.54 -4.30
N GLY A 100 -2.92 -18.88 -3.15
CA GLY A 100 -2.65 -17.45 -3.10
C GLY A 100 -1.24 -17.09 -3.58
N TYR A 101 -1.12 -15.92 -4.20
CA TYR A 101 0.17 -15.39 -4.67
C TYR A 101 1.07 -14.87 -3.55
N GLY A 102 0.59 -14.83 -2.32
CA GLY A 102 1.33 -14.35 -1.15
C GLY A 102 1.09 -12.88 -0.83
N ALA A 103 1.96 -12.32 0.00
CA ALA A 103 1.87 -10.93 0.48
C ALA A 103 0.50 -10.56 1.07
N GLY A 104 -0.12 -11.50 1.80
CA GLY A 104 -1.41 -11.34 2.46
C GLY A 104 -2.61 -11.69 1.58
N ASN A 105 -2.44 -12.03 0.30
CA ASN A 105 -3.53 -12.30 -0.65
C ASN A 105 -4.68 -11.31 -0.51
N SER A 106 -4.34 -10.03 -0.59
CA SER A 106 -5.21 -8.88 -0.22
C SER A 106 -6.38 -8.74 -1.19
N ASP A 107 -7.41 -9.54 -1.00
CA ASP A 107 -8.69 -9.49 -1.71
C ASP A 107 -9.74 -8.65 -0.93
N ILE A 108 -10.96 -8.58 -1.45
CA ILE A 108 -12.07 -7.85 -0.83
C ILE A 108 -12.42 -8.42 0.56
N GLU A 109 -12.34 -9.72 0.78
CA GLU A 109 -12.68 -10.35 2.06
C GLU A 109 -11.69 -9.91 3.15
N LYS A 110 -10.39 -9.85 2.82
CA LYS A 110 -9.36 -9.33 3.72
C LYS A 110 -9.57 -7.84 4.02
N ALA A 111 -9.93 -7.06 2.99
CA ALA A 111 -10.25 -5.65 3.19
C ALA A 111 -11.46 -5.44 4.11
N ILE A 112 -12.48 -6.28 4.00
CA ILE A 112 -13.65 -6.27 4.89
C ILE A 112 -13.24 -6.62 6.33
N GLU A 113 -12.46 -7.67 6.52
CA GLU A 113 -12.02 -8.10 7.86
C GLU A 113 -11.20 -7.00 8.56
N ILE A 114 -10.19 -6.47 7.88
CA ILE A 114 -9.36 -5.38 8.40
C ILE A 114 -10.21 -4.11 8.62
N GLY A 115 -11.07 -3.78 7.68
CA GLY A 115 -11.94 -2.62 7.74
C GLY A 115 -12.93 -2.65 8.91
N LYS A 116 -13.50 -3.82 9.22
CA LYS A 116 -14.35 -3.99 10.41
C LYS A 116 -13.58 -3.74 11.70
N ARG A 117 -12.38 -4.27 11.82
CA ARG A 117 -11.49 -4.02 12.98
C ARG A 117 -11.15 -2.53 13.09
N ALA A 118 -10.74 -1.89 11.99
CA ALA A 118 -10.46 -0.45 11.96
C ALA A 118 -11.67 0.37 12.43
N THR A 119 -12.85 0.07 11.88
CA THR A 119 -14.10 0.77 12.23
C THR A 119 -14.47 0.59 13.70
N ALA A 120 -14.31 -0.62 14.26
CA ALA A 120 -14.55 -0.90 15.69
C ALA A 120 -13.64 -0.06 16.61
N HIS A 121 -12.43 0.32 16.13
CA HIS A 121 -11.51 1.19 16.86
C HIS A 121 -11.65 2.69 16.48
N GLY A 122 -12.71 3.06 15.75
CA GLY A 122 -12.97 4.43 15.34
C GLY A 122 -11.96 4.98 14.33
N MET A 123 -11.39 4.11 13.50
CA MET A 123 -10.54 4.47 12.36
C MET A 123 -11.29 4.20 11.07
N ARG A 124 -11.07 5.06 10.06
CA ARG A 124 -11.68 4.92 8.74
C ARG A 124 -10.81 4.08 7.82
N LEU A 125 -11.43 3.45 6.82
CA LEU A 125 -10.70 2.66 5.82
C LEU A 125 -10.40 3.50 4.57
N LEU A 126 -9.14 3.44 4.10
CA LEU A 126 -8.72 3.78 2.75
C LEU A 126 -8.57 2.48 1.97
N VAL A 127 -9.42 2.29 0.96
CA VAL A 127 -9.36 1.13 0.06
C VAL A 127 -8.49 1.48 -1.14
N ASP A 128 -7.38 0.79 -1.31
CA ASP A 128 -6.46 0.96 -2.44
C ASP A 128 -6.68 -0.13 -3.48
N PHE A 129 -7.43 0.18 -4.52
CA PHE A 129 -7.65 -0.74 -5.64
C PHE A 129 -6.47 -0.73 -6.61
N HIS A 130 -5.77 -1.86 -6.73
CA HIS A 130 -4.68 -2.03 -7.69
C HIS A 130 -5.18 -2.25 -9.13
N TYR A 131 -6.40 -2.77 -9.29
CA TYR A 131 -6.95 -3.22 -10.58
C TYR A 131 -6.00 -4.17 -11.30
N SER A 132 -5.50 -5.10 -10.54
CA SER A 132 -4.59 -6.17 -10.91
C SER A 132 -4.82 -7.35 -9.98
N ASP A 133 -4.39 -8.55 -10.35
CA ASP A 133 -4.46 -9.75 -9.50
C ASP A 133 -3.29 -9.83 -8.50
N PHE A 134 -2.29 -8.96 -8.66
CA PHE A 134 -1.12 -8.85 -7.78
C PHE A 134 -0.60 -7.42 -7.78
N TRP A 135 0.67 -7.21 -7.40
CA TRP A 135 1.27 -5.88 -7.34
C TRP A 135 1.12 -5.11 -8.65
N ALA A 136 0.60 -3.89 -8.55
CA ALA A 136 0.68 -2.85 -9.55
C ALA A 136 1.70 -1.80 -9.08
N ASP A 137 2.66 -1.45 -9.92
CA ASP A 137 3.73 -0.50 -9.66
C ASP A 137 4.05 0.33 -10.92
N PRO A 138 4.94 1.34 -10.88
CA PRO A 138 5.20 2.21 -12.02
C PRO A 138 5.72 1.48 -13.26
N GLY A 139 6.37 0.33 -13.09
CA GLY A 139 6.88 -0.50 -14.17
C GLY A 139 5.93 -1.62 -14.61
N ARG A 140 4.89 -1.88 -13.82
CA ARG A 140 4.03 -3.05 -14.01
C ARG A 140 2.58 -2.76 -13.63
N GLN A 141 1.74 -2.53 -14.61
CA GLN A 141 0.28 -2.33 -14.47
C GLN A 141 -0.47 -3.43 -15.24
N VAL A 142 -0.26 -4.69 -14.83
CA VAL A 142 -0.89 -5.86 -15.48
C VAL A 142 -2.38 -5.86 -15.11
N PRO A 143 -3.30 -5.89 -16.10
CA PRO A 143 -4.72 -6.00 -15.80
C PRO A 143 -5.05 -7.32 -15.10
N PRO A 144 -6.17 -7.42 -14.38
CA PRO A 144 -6.68 -8.69 -13.92
C PRO A 144 -6.77 -9.72 -15.07
N LYS A 145 -6.51 -10.99 -14.78
CA LYS A 145 -6.54 -12.06 -15.80
C LYS A 145 -7.84 -12.09 -16.60
N ASP A 146 -8.96 -11.78 -15.95
CA ASP A 146 -10.28 -11.75 -16.61
C ASP A 146 -10.45 -10.54 -17.56
N TRP A 147 -9.57 -9.52 -17.47
CA TRP A 147 -9.63 -8.31 -18.30
C TRP A 147 -8.57 -8.28 -19.41
N THR A 148 -7.73 -9.30 -19.51
CA THR A 148 -6.55 -9.30 -20.39
C THR A 148 -6.90 -9.10 -21.87
N ASN A 149 -8.05 -9.61 -22.32
CA ASN A 149 -8.50 -9.53 -23.72
C ASN A 149 -9.52 -8.41 -23.95
N MET A 150 -9.81 -7.57 -22.95
CA MET A 150 -10.75 -6.47 -23.06
C MET A 150 -10.10 -5.26 -23.71
N ASN A 151 -10.86 -4.53 -24.53
CA ASN A 151 -10.49 -3.20 -24.98
C ASN A 151 -10.69 -2.15 -23.87
N VAL A 152 -10.25 -0.91 -24.08
CA VAL A 152 -10.30 0.18 -23.08
C VAL A 152 -11.72 0.42 -22.56
N SER A 153 -12.72 0.42 -23.43
CA SER A 153 -14.12 0.64 -23.03
C SER A 153 -14.64 -0.50 -22.15
N GLU A 154 -14.35 -1.74 -22.51
CA GLU A 154 -14.70 -2.93 -21.74
C GLU A 154 -14.00 -2.94 -20.39
N LYS A 155 -12.68 -2.60 -20.33
CA LYS A 155 -11.95 -2.46 -19.08
C LYS A 155 -12.50 -1.34 -18.20
N SER A 156 -12.90 -0.21 -18.79
CA SER A 156 -13.52 0.89 -18.05
C SER A 156 -14.82 0.46 -17.38
N GLU A 157 -15.68 -0.27 -18.10
CA GLU A 157 -16.91 -0.81 -17.54
C GLU A 157 -16.62 -1.87 -16.46
N ALA A 158 -15.71 -2.80 -16.71
CA ALA A 158 -15.30 -3.82 -15.75
C ALA A 158 -14.75 -3.19 -14.45
N LEU A 159 -13.91 -2.16 -14.59
CA LEU A 159 -13.35 -1.41 -13.46
C LEU A 159 -14.45 -0.68 -12.67
N TYR A 160 -15.39 -0.03 -13.37
CA TYR A 160 -16.52 0.62 -12.73
C TYR A 160 -17.35 -0.38 -11.93
N GLN A 161 -17.74 -1.51 -12.53
CA GLN A 161 -18.56 -2.53 -11.87
C GLN A 161 -17.82 -3.15 -10.69
N TYR A 162 -16.55 -3.49 -10.85
CA TYR A 162 -15.72 -4.04 -9.77
C TYR A 162 -15.63 -3.08 -8.59
N THR A 163 -15.32 -1.81 -8.85
CA THR A 163 -15.24 -0.78 -7.80
C THR A 163 -16.56 -0.62 -7.07
N LYS A 164 -17.65 -0.48 -7.82
CA LYS A 164 -18.99 -0.28 -7.28
C LYS A 164 -19.44 -1.44 -6.40
N THR A 165 -19.36 -2.65 -6.92
CA THR A 165 -19.81 -3.86 -6.20
C THR A 165 -18.95 -4.15 -4.98
N SER A 166 -17.63 -3.95 -5.09
CA SER A 166 -16.69 -4.11 -3.98
C SER A 166 -16.98 -3.12 -2.84
N LEU A 167 -17.16 -1.84 -3.16
CA LEU A 167 -17.49 -0.82 -2.16
C LEU A 167 -18.86 -1.07 -1.51
N GLN A 168 -19.86 -1.48 -2.29
CA GLN A 168 -21.16 -1.85 -1.75
C GLN A 168 -21.03 -3.00 -0.74
N LYS A 169 -20.23 -4.02 -1.08
CA LYS A 169 -19.97 -5.17 -0.19
C LYS A 169 -19.25 -4.75 1.09
N ILE A 170 -18.19 -3.93 0.97
CA ILE A 170 -17.44 -3.41 2.12
C ILE A 170 -18.36 -2.60 3.05
N LYS A 171 -19.16 -1.67 2.50
CA LYS A 171 -20.09 -0.85 3.29
C LYS A 171 -21.21 -1.66 3.91
N ALA A 172 -21.76 -2.64 3.18
CA ALA A 172 -22.81 -3.54 3.72
C ALA A 172 -22.30 -4.38 4.90
N ALA A 173 -20.98 -4.61 4.98
CA ALA A 173 -20.35 -5.28 6.11
C ALA A 173 -20.14 -4.35 7.34
N GLY A 174 -20.57 -3.08 7.27
CA GLY A 174 -20.47 -2.11 8.36
C GLY A 174 -19.13 -1.39 8.46
N VAL A 175 -18.32 -1.38 7.39
CA VAL A 175 -17.02 -0.71 7.36
C VAL A 175 -17.19 0.78 7.04
N ASP A 176 -16.56 1.66 7.83
CA ASP A 176 -16.48 3.10 7.55
C ASP A 176 -15.39 3.39 6.50
N VAL A 177 -15.80 3.45 5.23
CA VAL A 177 -14.89 3.79 4.13
C VAL A 177 -14.77 5.30 4.04
N GLY A 178 -13.58 5.81 4.35
CA GLY A 178 -13.29 7.24 4.29
C GLY A 178 -12.67 7.71 2.98
N MET A 179 -11.93 6.84 2.32
CA MET A 179 -11.22 7.17 1.08
C MET A 179 -11.09 5.93 0.18
N VAL A 180 -11.09 6.17 -1.13
CA VAL A 180 -10.78 5.17 -2.15
C VAL A 180 -9.64 5.69 -3.01
N GLN A 181 -8.58 4.90 -3.11
CA GLN A 181 -7.49 5.11 -4.05
C GLN A 181 -7.80 4.34 -5.34
N VAL A 182 -7.93 5.08 -6.45
CA VAL A 182 -8.23 4.54 -7.78
C VAL A 182 -6.92 4.28 -8.51
N GLY A 183 -6.42 3.06 -8.42
CA GLY A 183 -5.13 2.64 -8.95
C GLY A 183 -3.96 2.88 -7.99
N ASN A 184 -2.95 2.01 -8.07
CA ASN A 184 -1.71 2.14 -7.31
C ASN A 184 -0.54 2.49 -8.21
N GLU A 185 0.25 3.52 -7.86
CA GLU A 185 1.49 3.93 -8.52
C GLU A 185 1.37 4.09 -10.05
N THR A 186 0.31 4.77 -10.49
CA THR A 186 -0.15 4.83 -11.88
C THR A 186 0.66 5.78 -12.78
N THR A 187 1.89 6.14 -12.38
CA THR A 187 2.69 7.19 -13.01
C THR A 187 3.07 6.88 -14.45
N SER A 188 3.82 5.80 -14.69
CA SER A 188 4.42 5.53 -16.00
C SER A 188 3.57 4.58 -16.84
N SER A 189 3.20 3.44 -16.28
CA SER A 189 2.51 2.35 -16.99
C SER A 189 0.98 2.43 -16.91
N GLY A 190 0.44 3.50 -16.31
CA GLY A 190 -1.00 3.73 -16.27
C GLY A 190 -1.74 2.91 -15.23
N ILE A 191 -2.88 2.35 -15.59
CA ILE A 191 -3.79 1.60 -14.73
C ILE A 191 -4.40 0.43 -15.51
N ALA A 192 -4.42 -0.77 -14.94
CA ALA A 192 -4.96 -1.98 -15.55
C ALA A 192 -4.46 -2.23 -17.00
N GLY A 193 -3.18 -1.93 -17.25
CA GLY A 193 -2.55 -2.07 -18.57
C GLY A 193 -2.79 -0.93 -19.54
N GLU A 194 -3.58 0.08 -19.18
CA GLU A 194 -3.87 1.23 -20.05
C GLU A 194 -3.02 2.44 -19.63
N ALA A 195 -2.23 2.96 -20.58
CA ALA A 195 -1.33 4.11 -20.41
C ALA A 195 -1.80 5.30 -21.26
N GLY A 196 -1.02 6.37 -21.33
CA GLY A 196 -1.34 7.54 -22.15
C GLY A 196 -2.71 8.14 -21.79
N GLU A 197 -3.45 8.61 -22.79
CA GLU A 197 -4.77 9.22 -22.61
C GLU A 197 -5.85 8.23 -22.18
N GLU A 198 -5.69 6.96 -22.53
CA GLU A 198 -6.66 5.90 -22.25
C GLU A 198 -6.83 5.64 -20.75
N ARG A 199 -5.78 5.85 -19.94
CA ARG A 199 -5.85 5.73 -18.48
C ARG A 199 -6.92 6.59 -17.84
N TYR A 200 -7.20 7.77 -18.42
CA TYR A 200 -8.17 8.70 -17.85
C TYR A 200 -9.61 8.22 -17.94
N GLN A 201 -9.92 7.36 -18.91
CA GLN A 201 -11.23 6.69 -18.98
C GLN A 201 -11.42 5.76 -17.78
N LEU A 202 -10.37 5.02 -17.40
CA LEU A 202 -10.40 4.10 -16.26
C LEU A 202 -10.47 4.88 -14.94
N PHE A 203 -9.70 5.96 -14.80
CA PHE A 203 -9.79 6.84 -13.63
C PHE A 203 -11.19 7.43 -13.47
N ALA A 204 -11.78 7.92 -14.55
CA ALA A 204 -13.14 8.47 -14.54
C ALA A 204 -14.17 7.40 -14.15
N ALA A 205 -14.03 6.18 -14.67
CA ALA A 205 -14.90 5.05 -14.36
C ALA A 205 -14.85 4.69 -12.86
N GLY A 206 -13.64 4.60 -12.29
CA GLY A 206 -13.45 4.34 -10.87
C GLY A 206 -14.02 5.46 -9.99
N ALA A 207 -13.72 6.71 -10.31
CA ALA A 207 -14.26 7.87 -9.60
C ALA A 207 -15.79 7.94 -9.64
N LYS A 208 -16.39 7.66 -10.80
CA LYS A 208 -17.85 7.57 -10.97
C LYS A 208 -18.45 6.50 -10.06
N ALA A 209 -17.86 5.30 -10.03
CA ALA A 209 -18.32 4.20 -9.18
C ALA A 209 -18.31 4.59 -7.70
N VAL A 210 -17.24 5.23 -7.22
CA VAL A 210 -17.15 5.72 -5.83
C VAL A 210 -18.25 6.72 -5.54
N ARG A 211 -18.45 7.73 -6.39
CA ARG A 211 -19.47 8.78 -6.19
C ARG A 211 -20.88 8.24 -6.16
N GLU A 212 -21.17 7.22 -6.96
CA GLU A 212 -22.51 6.60 -6.99
C GLU A 212 -22.77 5.74 -5.73
N VAL A 213 -21.75 5.15 -5.14
CA VAL A 213 -21.91 4.40 -3.88
C VAL A 213 -22.05 5.35 -2.70
N ASP A 214 -21.18 6.34 -2.61
CA ASP A 214 -21.23 7.34 -1.55
C ASP A 214 -20.44 8.60 -1.96
N ALA A 215 -21.14 9.71 -2.13
CA ALA A 215 -20.54 10.97 -2.56
C ALA A 215 -19.62 11.62 -1.50
N THR A 216 -19.64 11.14 -0.26
CA THR A 216 -18.80 11.67 0.83
C THR A 216 -17.42 11.02 0.90
N ILE A 217 -17.22 9.87 0.24
CA ILE A 217 -15.94 9.18 0.20
C ILE A 217 -14.93 10.04 -0.58
N LEU A 218 -13.76 10.26 0.01
CA LEU A 218 -12.66 10.92 -0.68
C LEU A 218 -12.10 10.02 -1.79
N ILE A 219 -11.69 10.63 -2.92
CA ILE A 219 -11.06 9.91 -4.01
C ILE A 219 -9.62 10.37 -4.12
N ALA A 220 -8.70 9.39 -4.15
CA ALA A 220 -7.27 9.60 -4.36
C ALA A 220 -6.82 8.94 -5.66
N PHE A 221 -5.90 9.61 -6.36
CA PHE A 221 -5.12 9.05 -7.46
C PHE A 221 -3.66 9.01 -7.05
N HIS A 222 -3.00 7.88 -7.24
CA HIS A 222 -1.65 7.67 -6.72
C HIS A 222 -0.60 7.76 -7.82
N PHE A 223 0.19 8.80 -7.76
CA PHE A 223 1.36 9.03 -8.61
C PHE A 223 2.63 8.98 -7.77
N THR A 224 3.70 8.41 -8.33
CA THR A 224 5.02 8.36 -7.71
C THR A 224 5.88 9.55 -8.15
N ASN A 225 7.07 9.69 -7.54
CA ASN A 225 8.07 10.69 -7.88
C ASN A 225 7.55 12.14 -7.77
N PRO A 226 7.16 12.60 -6.57
CA PRO A 226 6.62 13.95 -6.36
C PRO A 226 7.63 15.06 -6.65
N ASP A 227 8.93 14.74 -6.74
CA ASP A 227 10.00 15.62 -7.20
C ASP A 227 9.87 16.01 -8.67
N LYS A 228 9.18 15.21 -9.49
CA LYS A 228 8.90 15.50 -10.90
C LYS A 228 7.64 16.35 -11.06
N THR A 229 7.69 17.57 -10.56
CA THR A 229 6.55 18.47 -10.45
C THR A 229 5.76 18.63 -11.76
N GLU A 230 6.45 18.86 -12.90
CA GLU A 230 5.78 19.02 -14.19
C GLU A 230 5.01 17.77 -14.61
N THR A 231 5.55 16.58 -14.34
CA THR A 231 4.88 15.31 -14.62
C THR A 231 3.58 15.18 -13.79
N ILE A 232 3.64 15.49 -12.51
CA ILE A 232 2.47 15.45 -11.62
C ILE A 232 1.42 16.48 -12.04
N LEU A 233 1.82 17.70 -12.39
CA LEU A 233 0.91 18.73 -12.89
C LEU A 233 0.21 18.30 -14.19
N ASN A 234 0.93 17.65 -15.10
CA ASN A 234 0.35 17.11 -16.33
C ASN A 234 -0.67 16.01 -16.06
N TYR A 235 -0.41 15.11 -15.09
CA TYR A 235 -1.40 14.11 -14.67
C TYR A 235 -2.63 14.77 -14.03
N ALA A 236 -2.43 15.74 -13.14
CA ALA A 236 -3.54 16.46 -12.52
C ALA A 236 -4.40 17.19 -13.56
N LYS A 237 -3.75 17.80 -14.57
CA LYS A 237 -4.44 18.41 -15.70
C LYS A 237 -5.23 17.39 -16.50
N GLY A 238 -4.64 16.25 -16.86
CA GLY A 238 -5.33 15.17 -17.58
C GLY A 238 -6.54 14.64 -16.81
N LEU A 239 -6.42 14.44 -15.50
CA LEU A 239 -7.56 14.09 -14.64
C LEU A 239 -8.67 15.15 -14.71
N SER A 240 -8.32 16.43 -14.63
CA SER A 240 -9.29 17.55 -14.69
C SER A 240 -9.99 17.63 -16.04
N ASP A 241 -9.25 17.42 -17.13
CA ASP A 241 -9.77 17.52 -18.50
C ASP A 241 -10.75 16.38 -18.86
N HIS A 242 -10.53 15.18 -18.26
CA HIS A 242 -11.32 13.97 -18.56
C HIS A 242 -12.39 13.65 -17.51
N GLN A 243 -12.38 14.29 -16.36
CA GLN A 243 -13.47 14.16 -15.41
C GLN A 243 -14.63 15.06 -15.83
N ASP A 244 -15.83 14.50 -15.90
CA ASP A 244 -17.04 15.30 -16.06
C ASP A 244 -17.08 16.34 -14.91
N ARG A 245 -17.06 17.63 -15.25
CA ARG A 245 -16.99 18.75 -14.30
C ARG A 245 -18.09 18.73 -13.24
N LYS A 246 -19.10 17.89 -13.41
CA LYS A 246 -20.19 17.67 -12.45
C LYS A 246 -19.82 16.70 -11.31
N SER A 247 -18.77 15.89 -11.46
CA SER A 247 -18.34 14.91 -10.44
C SER A 247 -17.16 15.38 -9.57
N THR A 248 -16.51 16.47 -9.94
CA THR A 248 -15.34 17.01 -9.22
C THR A 248 -15.71 18.30 -8.49
N ARG A 249 -16.28 18.21 -7.30
CA ARG A 249 -15.96 19.22 -6.29
C ARG A 249 -14.64 18.81 -5.63
N LEU A 250 -13.54 19.34 -6.14
CA LEU A 250 -12.35 19.52 -5.34
C LEU A 250 -12.77 20.45 -4.21
N ASN A 251 -12.91 19.91 -3.02
CA ASN A 251 -13.04 20.74 -1.83
C ASN A 251 -11.68 21.41 -1.62
N SER A 252 -11.60 22.67 -2.03
CA SER A 252 -10.54 23.59 -1.64
C SER A 252 -10.67 23.95 -0.17
#